data_beaae139a20b4433f3af79c7a601f0c7
#
_entry.id   beaae139a20b4433f3af79c7a601f0c7
#
_cell.length_a   1.000
_cell.length_b   1.000
_cell.length_c   1.000
_cell.angle_alpha   90.00
_cell.angle_beta   90.00
_cell.angle_gamma   90.00
#
_symmetry.space_group_name_H-M   'P 1'
#
loop_
_entity.id
_entity.type
_entity.pdbx_description
1 polymer ?
#
loop_
_entity_poly.entity_id
_entity_poly.type
_entity_poly.pdbx_seq_one_letter_code
_entity_poly.pdbx_strand_id
1 'polypeptide(L)'
;MARQQRSTISPQESTHPIARVALYARVSTLNNQDPEMQLAELREYAGRRGWQIVEEFTDQGVSGCKESRPALNRLMVDACRRRFDAILVWKIDRFGRSLKHLVNALAELAALGVAFISLRDNLDLSTPSGRLMFQIIGAMAEFERALIQERVRAGLRNARAKGRRLGRPRVIVDAPRVASLRKQGHSWSQITAEMKIGKGTAQRALVDLPKIG
;
A
#
# COMPACT_ATOMS: atom_id res chain seq x y z
N MET A 1 -35.07 24.19 36.96
CA MET A 1 -33.73 23.55 36.86
C MET A 1 -33.87 22.24 36.10
N ALA A 2 -33.64 22.25 34.80
CA ALA A 2 -33.76 21.10 33.93
C ALA A 2 -32.40 20.46 33.78
N ARG A 3 -32.26 19.20 34.21
CA ARG A 3 -31.06 18.40 34.18
C ARG A 3 -30.94 17.77 32.77
N GLN A 4 -30.06 18.28 31.95
CA GLN A 4 -29.71 17.68 30.64
C GLN A 4 -29.09 16.30 30.86
N GLN A 5 -29.81 15.26 30.45
CA GLN A 5 -29.24 13.92 30.28
C GLN A 5 -28.33 13.91 29.06
N ARG A 6 -27.03 13.80 29.27
CA ARG A 6 -26.06 13.47 28.25
C ARG A 6 -26.26 12.01 27.84
N SER A 7 -26.78 11.79 26.66
CA SER A 7 -26.79 10.47 26.05
C SER A 7 -25.34 10.07 25.68
N THR A 8 -24.76 9.18 26.46
CA THR A 8 -23.55 8.45 26.13
C THR A 8 -23.87 7.54 24.94
N ILE A 9 -23.40 7.93 23.76
CA ILE A 9 -23.39 7.06 22.57
C ILE A 9 -22.38 5.97 22.86
N SER A 10 -22.84 4.80 23.28
CA SER A 10 -22.06 3.58 23.32
C SER A 10 -21.71 3.19 21.88
N PRO A 11 -20.44 2.84 21.56
CA PRO A 11 -20.14 2.24 20.26
C PRO A 11 -20.92 0.93 20.17
N GLN A 12 -21.87 0.86 19.25
CA GLN A 12 -22.62 -0.37 18.99
C GLN A 12 -21.61 -1.41 18.47
N GLU A 13 -21.29 -2.39 19.29
CA GLU A 13 -20.62 -3.62 18.88
C GLU A 13 -21.59 -4.40 18.00
N SER A 14 -21.52 -4.17 16.70
CA SER A 14 -22.21 -4.99 15.71
C SER A 14 -21.44 -6.30 15.51
N THR A 15 -21.46 -7.17 16.51
CA THR A 15 -21.06 -8.56 16.37
C THR A 15 -22.20 -9.34 15.73
N HIS A 16 -22.43 -9.16 14.44
CA HIS A 16 -23.25 -10.11 13.71
C HIS A 16 -22.52 -11.47 13.72
N PRO A 17 -23.24 -12.59 14.03
CA PRO A 17 -22.63 -13.89 13.99
C PRO A 17 -22.12 -14.16 12.56
N ILE A 18 -20.87 -14.63 12.44
CA ILE A 18 -20.30 -15.01 11.14
C ILE A 18 -21.06 -16.24 10.65
N ALA A 19 -21.68 -16.11 9.48
CA ALA A 19 -22.41 -17.20 8.84
C ALA A 19 -21.79 -17.55 7.49
N ARG A 20 -21.33 -16.54 6.72
CA ARG A 20 -20.81 -16.68 5.35
C ARG A 20 -19.34 -16.29 5.32
N VAL A 21 -18.51 -17.14 4.73
CA VAL A 21 -17.07 -16.90 4.68
C VAL A 21 -16.52 -17.03 3.27
N ALA A 22 -15.53 -16.23 2.96
CA ALA A 22 -14.69 -16.38 1.77
C ALA A 22 -13.34 -16.96 2.19
N LEU A 23 -12.81 -17.89 1.39
CA LEU A 23 -11.48 -18.46 1.59
C LEU A 23 -10.51 -17.77 0.65
N TYR A 24 -9.32 -17.43 1.14
CA TYR A 24 -8.25 -16.92 0.29
C TYR A 24 -6.96 -17.69 0.49
N ALA A 25 -6.42 -18.22 -0.60
CA ALA A 25 -5.14 -18.90 -0.65
C ALA A 25 -4.18 -18.24 -1.63
N ARG A 26 -2.89 -18.23 -1.30
CA ARG A 26 -1.84 -17.80 -2.20
C ARG A 26 -0.68 -18.76 -2.18
N VAL A 27 -0.23 -19.16 -3.35
CA VAL A 27 0.95 -20.00 -3.52
C VAL A 27 2.01 -19.30 -4.34
N SER A 28 3.26 -19.59 -4.03
CA SER A 28 4.42 -19.20 -4.83
C SER A 28 4.83 -20.41 -5.66
N THR A 29 5.05 -20.20 -6.95
CA THR A 29 5.56 -21.25 -7.86
C THR A 29 6.92 -21.81 -7.47
N LEU A 30 7.67 -21.08 -6.61
CA LEU A 30 8.99 -21.52 -6.12
C LEU A 30 8.94 -22.56 -4.99
N ASN A 31 7.85 -22.65 -4.23
CA ASN A 31 7.82 -23.44 -3.00
C ASN A 31 7.05 -24.76 -3.12
N ASN A 32 6.63 -25.16 -4.31
CA ASN A 32 5.88 -26.41 -4.54
C ASN A 32 4.74 -26.68 -3.51
N GLN A 33 4.22 -25.59 -2.88
CA GLN A 33 3.10 -25.69 -1.96
C GLN A 33 1.80 -25.71 -2.75
N ASP A 34 1.06 -26.80 -2.57
CA ASP A 34 -0.24 -26.95 -3.20
C ASP A 34 -1.24 -25.99 -2.53
N PRO A 35 -1.93 -25.09 -3.30
CA PRO A 35 -3.01 -24.28 -2.78
C PRO A 35 -4.12 -25.14 -2.16
N GLU A 36 -4.29 -26.34 -2.67
CA GLU A 36 -5.33 -27.25 -2.21
C GLU A 36 -5.12 -27.67 -0.75
N MET A 37 -3.89 -27.88 -0.30
CA MET A 37 -3.61 -28.12 1.11
C MET A 37 -4.09 -26.96 2.01
N GLN A 38 -3.84 -25.71 1.60
CA GLN A 38 -4.29 -24.55 2.36
C GLN A 38 -5.82 -24.46 2.39
N LEU A 39 -6.44 -24.64 1.23
CA LEU A 39 -7.90 -24.62 1.11
C LEU A 39 -8.58 -25.76 1.88
N ALA A 40 -8.01 -26.96 1.86
CA ALA A 40 -8.54 -28.11 2.62
C ALA A 40 -8.60 -27.81 4.14
N GLU A 41 -7.52 -27.27 4.73
CA GLU A 41 -7.52 -26.87 6.13
C GLU A 41 -8.53 -25.74 6.43
N LEU A 42 -8.66 -24.76 5.52
CA LEU A 42 -9.63 -23.67 5.68
C LEU A 42 -11.08 -24.17 5.56
N ARG A 43 -11.37 -25.09 4.64
CA ARG A 43 -12.68 -25.76 4.52
C ARG A 43 -13.05 -26.52 5.79
N GLU A 44 -12.09 -27.31 6.31
CA GLU A 44 -12.28 -28.05 7.56
C GLU A 44 -12.56 -27.10 8.73
N TYR A 45 -11.81 -26.00 8.83
CA TYR A 45 -12.02 -25.00 9.87
C TYR A 45 -13.41 -24.34 9.77
N ALA A 46 -13.82 -23.93 8.55
CA ALA A 46 -15.15 -23.37 8.32
C ALA A 46 -16.25 -24.37 8.64
N GLY A 47 -16.08 -25.63 8.24
CA GLY A 47 -17.04 -26.72 8.52
C GLY A 47 -17.20 -26.97 10.03
N ARG A 48 -16.10 -27.01 10.79
CA ARG A 48 -16.16 -27.14 12.27
C ARG A 48 -16.89 -26.00 12.95
N ARG A 49 -16.89 -24.79 12.33
CA ARG A 49 -17.61 -23.61 12.83
C ARG A 49 -19.06 -23.52 12.32
N GLY A 50 -19.48 -24.40 11.42
CA GLY A 50 -20.80 -24.36 10.79
C GLY A 50 -20.96 -23.19 9.82
N TRP A 51 -19.88 -22.65 9.27
CA TRP A 51 -19.92 -21.51 8.35
C TRP A 51 -20.10 -21.94 6.91
N GLN A 52 -20.91 -21.20 6.16
CA GLN A 52 -21.09 -21.39 4.73
C GLN A 52 -19.96 -20.75 3.94
N ILE A 53 -19.25 -21.56 3.16
CA ILE A 53 -18.24 -21.04 2.23
C ILE A 53 -18.97 -20.49 1.01
N VAL A 54 -18.83 -19.18 0.77
CA VAL A 54 -19.45 -18.49 -0.38
C VAL A 54 -18.59 -18.63 -1.63
N GLU A 55 -17.29 -18.43 -1.50
CA GLU A 55 -16.37 -18.48 -2.63
C GLU A 55 -14.92 -18.70 -2.15
N GLU A 56 -14.13 -19.34 -3.02
CA GLU A 56 -12.71 -19.57 -2.81
C GLU A 56 -11.91 -18.73 -3.81
N PHE A 57 -10.98 -17.97 -3.31
CA PHE A 57 -10.13 -17.07 -4.09
C PHE A 57 -8.69 -17.56 -4.04
N THR A 58 -8.09 -17.82 -5.19
CA THR A 58 -6.73 -18.32 -5.27
C THR A 58 -5.88 -17.46 -6.20
N ASP A 59 -4.74 -16.96 -5.68
CA ASP A 59 -3.72 -16.30 -6.47
C ASP A 59 -2.48 -17.17 -6.59
N GLN A 60 -1.99 -17.33 -7.82
CA GLN A 60 -0.71 -17.99 -8.09
C GLN A 60 0.35 -16.93 -8.34
N GLY A 61 1.37 -16.86 -7.47
CA GLY A 61 2.48 -15.91 -7.61
C GLY A 61 3.55 -16.45 -8.54
N VAL A 62 3.80 -15.76 -9.66
CA VAL A 62 4.96 -16.03 -10.52
C VAL A 62 6.13 -15.20 -9.98
N SER A 63 7.28 -15.83 -9.68
CA SER A 63 8.46 -15.13 -9.19
C SER A 63 9.04 -14.20 -10.27
N GLY A 64 9.37 -12.97 -9.88
CA GLY A 64 10.18 -12.05 -10.71
C GLY A 64 9.44 -10.99 -11.51
N CYS A 65 8.12 -11.02 -11.61
CA CYS A 65 7.31 -9.97 -12.24
C CYS A 65 6.41 -9.26 -11.22
N LYS A 66 5.89 -8.09 -11.56
CA LYS A 66 4.85 -7.39 -10.76
C LYS A 66 3.75 -8.39 -10.40
N GLU A 67 3.77 -8.84 -9.17
CA GLU A 67 2.88 -9.88 -8.66
C GLU A 67 1.44 -9.39 -8.74
N SER A 68 0.74 -9.76 -9.81
CA SER A 68 -0.69 -9.47 -9.95
C SER A 68 -1.47 -10.39 -9.02
N ARG A 69 -2.44 -9.84 -8.30
CA ARG A 69 -3.34 -10.58 -7.40
C ARG A 69 -4.80 -10.34 -7.79
N PRO A 70 -5.22 -10.86 -8.94
CA PRO A 70 -6.57 -10.63 -9.41
C PRO A 70 -7.63 -11.23 -8.48
N ALA A 71 -7.35 -12.38 -7.85
CA ALA A 71 -8.26 -12.99 -6.91
C ALA A 71 -8.40 -12.15 -5.62
N LEU A 72 -7.31 -11.62 -5.07
CA LEU A 72 -7.36 -10.71 -3.92
C LEU A 72 -8.15 -9.43 -4.25
N ASN A 73 -7.92 -8.85 -5.43
CA ASN A 73 -8.66 -7.65 -5.84
C ASN A 73 -10.16 -7.94 -5.96
N ARG A 74 -10.55 -9.08 -6.53
CA ARG A 74 -11.95 -9.51 -6.61
C ARG A 74 -12.54 -9.75 -5.23
N LEU A 75 -11.81 -10.42 -4.33
CA LEU A 75 -12.20 -10.63 -2.94
C LEU A 75 -12.51 -9.29 -2.24
N MET A 76 -11.67 -8.27 -2.38
CA MET A 76 -11.89 -6.95 -1.78
C MET A 76 -13.13 -6.24 -2.36
N VAL A 77 -13.37 -6.35 -3.68
CA VAL A 77 -14.59 -5.83 -4.31
C VAL A 77 -15.83 -6.53 -3.75
N ASP A 78 -15.78 -7.84 -3.57
CA ASP A 78 -16.90 -8.62 -3.02
C ASP A 78 -17.10 -8.36 -1.53
N ALA A 79 -16.04 -8.06 -0.77
CA ALA A 79 -16.12 -7.56 0.60
C ALA A 79 -16.88 -6.22 0.66
N CYS A 80 -16.58 -5.27 -0.23
CA CYS A 80 -17.33 -4.01 -0.34
C CYS A 80 -18.83 -4.23 -0.61
N ARG A 81 -19.17 -5.29 -1.33
CA ARG A 81 -20.56 -5.69 -1.62
C ARG A 81 -21.21 -6.51 -0.50
N ARG A 82 -20.50 -6.76 0.59
CA ARG A 82 -20.94 -7.58 1.74
C ARG A 82 -21.45 -8.96 1.35
N ARG A 83 -20.77 -9.62 0.40
CA ARG A 83 -21.14 -10.97 -0.03
C ARG A 83 -20.87 -12.02 1.03
N PHE A 84 -19.99 -11.75 1.97
CA PHE A 84 -19.59 -12.61 3.08
C PHE A 84 -19.31 -11.78 4.34
N ASP A 85 -19.30 -12.44 5.48
CA ASP A 85 -19.16 -11.82 6.80
C ASP A 85 -17.72 -11.90 7.31
N ALA A 86 -16.93 -12.86 6.80
CA ALA A 86 -15.52 -13.02 7.15
C ALA A 86 -14.68 -13.54 5.98
N ILE A 87 -13.37 -13.25 6.05
CA ILE A 87 -12.34 -13.80 5.18
C ILE A 87 -11.46 -14.73 6.02
N LEU A 88 -11.27 -15.96 5.55
CA LEU A 88 -10.33 -16.93 6.13
C LEU A 88 -9.10 -17.03 5.26
N VAL A 89 -7.93 -16.94 5.89
CA VAL A 89 -6.63 -17.17 5.26
C VAL A 89 -5.82 -18.19 6.06
N TRP A 90 -4.95 -18.90 5.39
CA TRP A 90 -4.10 -19.89 6.05
C TRP A 90 -3.04 -19.23 6.93
N LYS A 91 -2.39 -18.15 6.42
CA LYS A 91 -1.42 -17.29 7.14
C LYS A 91 -1.52 -15.85 6.66
N ILE A 92 -1.18 -14.91 7.53
CA ILE A 92 -1.16 -13.47 7.26
C ILE A 92 -0.23 -13.13 6.07
N ASP A 93 0.91 -13.80 5.94
CA ASP A 93 1.86 -13.57 4.84
C ASP A 93 1.31 -13.94 3.46
N ARG A 94 0.26 -14.73 3.40
CA ARG A 94 -0.48 -15.04 2.15
C ARG A 94 -1.33 -13.86 1.72
N PHE A 95 -1.83 -13.07 2.67
CA PHE A 95 -2.72 -11.94 2.40
C PHE A 95 -1.94 -10.63 2.15
N GLY A 96 -1.00 -10.26 3.03
CA GLY A 96 -0.21 -9.04 2.93
C GLY A 96 1.05 -9.19 2.06
N ARG A 97 1.41 -8.14 1.28
CA ARG A 97 2.73 -8.04 0.60
C ARG A 97 3.76 -7.34 1.46
N SER A 98 3.30 -6.52 2.36
CA SER A 98 4.08 -5.77 3.33
C SER A 98 3.20 -5.49 4.53
N LEU A 99 3.82 -5.14 5.65
CA LEU A 99 3.09 -4.79 6.85
C LEU A 99 2.12 -3.62 6.59
N LYS A 100 2.55 -2.59 5.84
CA LYS A 100 1.68 -1.48 5.46
C LYS A 100 0.46 -1.93 4.65
N HIS A 101 0.66 -2.78 3.65
CA HIS A 101 -0.45 -3.30 2.83
C HIS A 101 -1.42 -4.12 3.68
N LEU A 102 -0.89 -4.97 4.57
CA LEU A 102 -1.70 -5.78 5.48
C LEU A 102 -2.56 -4.88 6.39
N VAL A 103 -1.94 -3.91 7.08
CA VAL A 103 -2.65 -3.01 8.00
C VAL A 103 -3.75 -2.23 7.28
N ASN A 104 -3.48 -1.70 6.08
CA ASN A 104 -4.48 -0.97 5.31
C ASN A 104 -5.66 -1.87 4.89
N ALA A 105 -5.37 -3.07 4.36
CA ALA A 105 -6.40 -4.00 3.93
C ALA A 105 -7.27 -4.48 5.11
N LEU A 106 -6.66 -4.77 6.27
CA LEU A 106 -7.40 -5.15 7.48
C LEU A 106 -8.24 -4.00 8.04
N ALA A 107 -7.73 -2.75 7.97
CA ALA A 107 -8.50 -1.58 8.37
C ALA A 107 -9.71 -1.35 7.44
N GLU A 108 -9.54 -1.57 6.13
CA GLU A 108 -10.63 -1.49 5.15
C GLU A 108 -11.70 -2.56 5.43
N LEU A 109 -11.31 -3.81 5.66
CA LEU A 109 -12.24 -4.89 6.02
C LEU A 109 -12.99 -4.59 7.32
N ALA A 110 -12.29 -4.07 8.34
CA ALA A 110 -12.91 -3.68 9.60
C ALA A 110 -13.96 -2.57 9.40
N ALA A 111 -13.66 -1.56 8.56
CA ALA A 111 -14.60 -0.49 8.22
C ALA A 111 -15.85 -1.02 7.47
N LEU A 112 -15.68 -2.07 6.67
CA LEU A 112 -16.76 -2.76 5.98
C LEU A 112 -17.56 -3.71 6.90
N GLY A 113 -17.10 -3.96 8.12
CA GLY A 113 -17.68 -4.92 9.04
C GLY A 113 -17.40 -6.38 8.64
N VAL A 114 -16.39 -6.63 7.83
CA VAL A 114 -15.94 -7.97 7.42
C VAL A 114 -14.81 -8.43 8.33
N ALA A 115 -15.01 -9.54 9.04
CA ALA A 115 -13.98 -10.11 9.91
C ALA A 115 -12.84 -10.73 9.10
N PHE A 116 -11.63 -10.72 9.66
CA PHE A 116 -10.48 -11.39 9.08
C PHE A 116 -9.93 -12.43 10.07
N ILE A 117 -9.70 -13.64 9.58
CA ILE A 117 -9.25 -14.75 10.40
C ILE A 117 -8.08 -15.43 9.72
N SER A 118 -6.94 -15.52 10.43
CA SER A 118 -5.76 -16.27 10.00
C SER A 118 -5.61 -17.52 10.85
N LEU A 119 -5.69 -18.69 10.17
CA LEU A 119 -5.75 -19.98 10.85
C LEU A 119 -4.46 -20.30 11.61
N ARG A 120 -3.30 -20.22 10.95
CA ARG A 120 -2.00 -20.59 11.52
C ARG A 120 -1.39 -19.56 12.45
N ASP A 121 -1.81 -18.30 12.33
CA ASP A 121 -1.32 -17.22 13.20
C ASP A 121 -2.22 -17.02 14.43
N ASN A 122 -3.30 -17.79 14.56
CA ASN A 122 -4.30 -17.66 15.63
C ASN A 122 -4.84 -16.21 15.75
N LEU A 123 -4.94 -15.50 14.63
CA LEU A 123 -5.47 -14.15 14.59
C LEU A 123 -6.92 -14.18 14.12
N ASP A 124 -7.83 -13.76 15.01
CA ASP A 124 -9.26 -13.66 14.74
C ASP A 124 -9.75 -12.25 15.09
N LEU A 125 -9.92 -11.39 14.07
CA LEU A 125 -10.34 -9.99 14.27
C LEU A 125 -11.82 -9.85 14.64
N SER A 126 -12.60 -10.93 14.66
CA SER A 126 -13.96 -10.90 15.22
C SER A 126 -13.93 -10.81 16.75
N THR A 127 -12.82 -11.23 17.39
CA THR A 127 -12.65 -11.24 18.83
C THR A 127 -12.03 -9.94 19.36
N PRO A 128 -12.32 -9.54 20.62
CA PRO A 128 -11.66 -8.39 21.23
C PRO A 128 -10.13 -8.51 21.29
N SER A 129 -9.61 -9.70 21.60
CA SER A 129 -8.17 -9.97 21.66
C SER A 129 -7.51 -9.85 20.28
N GLY A 130 -8.15 -10.34 19.22
CA GLY A 130 -7.65 -10.18 17.86
C GLY A 130 -7.63 -8.73 17.41
N ARG A 131 -8.67 -7.96 17.74
CA ARG A 131 -8.70 -6.50 17.47
C ARG A 131 -7.58 -5.77 18.20
N LEU A 132 -7.33 -6.10 19.48
CA LEU A 132 -6.20 -5.54 20.22
C LEU A 132 -4.86 -5.87 19.56
N MET A 133 -4.67 -7.13 19.17
CA MET A 133 -3.45 -7.56 18.46
C MET A 133 -3.26 -6.77 17.15
N PHE A 134 -4.32 -6.55 16.38
CA PHE A 134 -4.28 -5.74 15.17
C PHE A 134 -3.86 -4.29 15.44
N GLN A 135 -4.38 -3.67 16.50
CA GLN A 135 -3.99 -2.31 16.90
C GLN A 135 -2.51 -2.24 17.27
N ILE A 136 -1.98 -3.25 17.95
CA ILE A 136 -0.55 -3.34 18.28
C ILE A 136 0.29 -3.45 17.01
N ILE A 137 -0.10 -4.30 16.07
CA ILE A 137 0.58 -4.46 14.77
C ILE A 137 0.56 -3.13 13.99
N GLY A 138 -0.57 -2.42 13.99
CA GLY A 138 -0.71 -1.11 13.38
C GLY A 138 0.24 -0.06 13.98
N ALA A 139 0.27 0.03 15.30
CA ALA A 139 1.17 0.94 16.03
C ALA A 139 2.66 0.63 15.76
N MET A 140 3.03 -0.66 15.69
CA MET A 140 4.40 -1.06 15.32
C MET A 140 4.76 -0.65 13.89
N ALA A 141 3.84 -0.77 12.94
CA ALA A 141 4.05 -0.35 11.56
C ALA A 141 4.27 1.16 11.44
N GLU A 142 3.52 1.96 12.20
CA GLU A 142 3.70 3.41 12.27
C GLU A 142 5.04 3.78 12.91
N PHE A 143 5.41 3.12 14.00
CA PHE A 143 6.69 3.32 14.68
C PHE A 143 7.86 3.00 13.75
N GLU A 144 7.84 1.85 13.06
CA GLU A 144 8.89 1.49 12.08
C GLU A 144 9.02 2.55 10.98
N ARG A 145 7.88 3.04 10.46
CA ARG A 145 7.86 4.12 9.46
C ARG A 145 8.48 5.40 10.00
N ALA A 146 8.17 5.79 11.23
CA ALA A 146 8.73 6.97 11.88
C ALA A 146 10.26 6.87 12.01
N LEU A 147 10.76 5.71 12.44
CA LEU A 147 12.20 5.44 12.53
C LEU A 147 12.92 5.53 11.17
N ILE A 148 12.31 4.97 10.11
CA ILE A 148 12.86 5.06 8.76
C ILE A 148 12.93 6.53 8.32
N GLN A 149 11.86 7.30 8.53
CA GLN A 149 11.83 8.73 8.18
C GLN A 149 12.89 9.53 8.95
N GLU A 150 13.07 9.24 10.23
CA GLU A 150 14.09 9.88 11.05
C GLU A 150 15.51 9.60 10.52
N ARG A 151 15.81 8.33 10.21
CA ARG A 151 17.10 7.92 9.62
C ARG A 151 17.35 8.61 8.27
N VAL A 152 16.34 8.68 7.40
CA VAL A 152 16.43 9.37 6.11
C VAL A 152 16.71 10.86 6.32
N ARG A 153 15.98 11.53 7.22
CA ARG A 153 16.18 12.95 7.53
C ARG A 153 17.59 13.20 8.09
N ALA A 154 18.06 12.34 8.98
CA ALA A 154 19.42 12.42 9.53
C ALA A 154 20.47 12.22 8.44
N GLY A 155 20.29 11.25 7.55
CA GLY A 155 21.15 11.01 6.39
C GLY A 155 21.21 12.20 5.44
N LEU A 156 20.07 12.82 5.15
CA LEU A 156 20.00 14.03 4.31
C LEU A 156 20.68 15.23 4.96
N ARG A 157 20.52 15.43 6.28
CA ARG A 157 21.23 16.49 7.02
C ARG A 157 22.74 16.28 6.94
N ASN A 158 23.22 15.07 7.18
CA ASN A 158 24.64 14.73 7.10
C ASN A 158 25.21 14.93 5.68
N ALA A 159 24.47 14.52 4.65
CA ALA A 159 24.87 14.72 3.27
C ALA A 159 24.98 16.22 2.91
N ARG A 160 24.03 17.05 3.39
CA ARG A 160 24.11 18.52 3.23
C ARG A 160 25.30 19.13 3.97
N ALA A 161 25.54 18.71 5.22
CA ALA A 161 26.69 19.18 6.02
C ALA A 161 28.03 18.84 5.34
N LYS A 162 28.10 17.71 4.62
CA LYS A 162 29.26 17.31 3.80
C LYS A 162 29.31 17.99 2.42
N GLY A 163 28.50 19.02 2.16
CA GLY A 163 28.45 19.75 0.90
C GLY A 163 27.88 18.97 -0.28
N ARG A 164 27.29 17.77 -0.05
CA ARG A 164 26.68 17.00 -1.14
C ARG A 164 25.42 17.69 -1.65
N ARG A 165 25.37 17.90 -2.96
CA ARG A 165 24.17 18.45 -3.62
C ARG A 165 23.11 17.36 -3.68
N LEU A 166 21.95 17.64 -3.09
CA LEU A 166 20.82 16.72 -3.06
C LEU A 166 19.84 17.05 -4.20
N GLY A 167 19.13 16.05 -4.68
CA GLY A 167 18.14 16.16 -5.73
C GLY A 167 18.62 15.66 -7.09
N ARG A 168 17.82 15.90 -8.13
CA ARG A 168 18.15 15.49 -9.50
C ARG A 168 19.37 16.29 -9.99
N PRO A 169 20.39 15.64 -10.58
CA PRO A 169 21.52 16.34 -11.18
C PRO A 169 21.04 17.41 -12.17
N ARG A 170 21.70 18.56 -12.19
CA ARG A 170 21.40 19.58 -13.21
C ARG A 170 21.84 19.07 -14.58
N VAL A 171 20.99 19.27 -15.57
CA VAL A 171 21.37 19.05 -16.97
C VAL A 171 22.37 20.12 -17.35
N ILE A 172 23.54 19.69 -17.87
CA ILE A 172 24.54 20.61 -18.43
C ILE A 172 23.96 21.10 -19.77
N VAL A 173 23.83 22.41 -19.92
CA VAL A 173 23.26 23.04 -21.11
C VAL A 173 24.32 23.98 -21.68
N ASP A 174 24.53 23.90 -22.99
CA ASP A 174 25.29 24.89 -23.74
C ASP A 174 24.49 26.20 -23.83
N ALA A 175 24.67 27.06 -22.83
CA ALA A 175 23.96 28.34 -22.73
C ALA A 175 24.31 29.31 -23.85
N PRO A 176 25.58 29.43 -24.33
CA PRO A 176 25.94 30.19 -25.54
C PRO A 176 25.16 29.76 -26.78
N ARG A 177 24.98 28.46 -26.98
CA ARG A 177 24.22 27.92 -28.12
C ARG A 177 22.73 28.28 -28.02
N VAL A 178 22.14 28.17 -26.82
CA VAL A 178 20.75 28.63 -26.59
C VAL A 178 20.59 30.10 -26.93
N ALA A 179 21.56 30.96 -26.51
CA ALA A 179 21.56 32.39 -26.80
C ALA A 179 21.68 32.67 -28.28
N SER A 180 22.55 31.95 -29.01
CA SER A 180 22.72 32.08 -30.45
C SER A 180 21.45 31.73 -31.21
N LEU A 181 20.83 30.58 -30.90
CA LEU A 181 19.55 30.19 -31.53
C LEU A 181 18.44 31.18 -31.26
N ARG A 182 18.37 31.79 -30.08
CA ARG A 182 17.39 32.86 -29.78
C ARG A 182 17.64 34.14 -30.62
N LYS A 183 18.91 34.56 -30.80
CA LYS A 183 19.28 35.68 -31.65
C LYS A 183 18.93 35.42 -33.10
N GLN A 184 18.98 34.19 -33.58
CA GLN A 184 18.57 33.77 -34.92
C GLN A 184 17.07 33.67 -35.12
N GLY A 185 16.25 34.00 -34.09
CA GLY A 185 14.80 34.01 -34.15
C GLY A 185 14.11 32.68 -33.89
N HIS A 186 14.84 31.60 -33.51
CA HIS A 186 14.24 30.32 -33.22
C HIS A 186 13.25 30.40 -32.03
N SER A 187 12.11 29.75 -32.17
CA SER A 187 11.12 29.62 -31.11
C SER A 187 11.66 28.70 -30.01
N TRP A 188 11.09 28.81 -28.78
CA TRP A 188 11.45 27.92 -27.69
C TRP A 188 11.21 26.43 -28.02
N SER A 189 10.15 26.13 -28.80
CA SER A 189 9.84 24.75 -29.21
C SER A 189 10.90 24.20 -30.15
N GLN A 190 11.43 24.98 -31.06
CA GLN A 190 12.51 24.61 -31.98
C GLN A 190 13.82 24.35 -31.19
N ILE A 191 14.18 25.24 -30.27
CA ILE A 191 15.38 25.12 -29.43
C ILE A 191 15.32 23.86 -28.56
N THR A 192 14.15 23.59 -27.93
CA THR A 192 14.00 22.39 -27.09
C THR A 192 14.04 21.10 -27.87
N ALA A 193 13.53 21.10 -29.09
CA ALA A 193 13.60 19.95 -30.00
C ALA A 193 15.06 19.69 -30.46
N GLU A 194 15.76 20.73 -30.87
CA GLU A 194 17.15 20.63 -31.36
C GLU A 194 18.11 20.18 -30.24
N MET A 195 18.01 20.82 -29.07
CA MET A 195 18.93 20.56 -27.95
C MET A 195 18.48 19.42 -27.04
N LYS A 196 17.32 18.82 -27.28
CA LYS A 196 16.74 17.74 -26.47
C LYS A 196 16.64 18.08 -24.97
N ILE A 197 16.29 19.33 -24.63
CA ILE A 197 16.15 19.83 -23.27
C ILE A 197 14.75 20.40 -23.06
N GLY A 198 14.31 20.44 -21.80
CA GLY A 198 13.01 21.06 -21.48
C GLY A 198 13.03 22.59 -21.57
N LYS A 199 11.90 23.20 -21.93
CA LYS A 199 11.74 24.67 -22.11
C LYS A 199 12.24 25.47 -20.89
N GLY A 200 11.86 25.06 -19.67
CA GLY A 200 12.31 25.72 -18.45
C GLY A 200 13.83 25.60 -18.21
N THR A 201 14.47 24.53 -18.73
CA THR A 201 15.93 24.37 -18.67
C THR A 201 16.63 25.30 -19.62
N ALA A 202 16.13 25.42 -20.87
CA ALA A 202 16.65 26.36 -21.87
C ALA A 202 16.52 27.82 -21.40
N GLN A 203 15.37 28.19 -20.85
CA GLN A 203 15.15 29.54 -20.32
C GLN A 203 16.08 29.90 -19.16
N ARG A 204 16.28 28.98 -18.20
CA ARG A 204 17.21 29.19 -17.08
C ARG A 204 18.65 29.31 -17.53
N ALA A 205 19.06 28.54 -18.54
CA ALA A 205 20.42 28.64 -19.10
C ALA A 205 20.73 30.02 -19.65
N LEU A 206 19.73 30.73 -20.22
CA LEU A 206 19.90 32.11 -20.65
C LEU A 206 20.02 33.13 -19.51
N VAL A 207 19.28 32.91 -18.41
CA VAL A 207 19.31 33.81 -17.25
C VAL A 207 20.64 33.66 -16.49
N ASP A 208 21.19 32.44 -16.47
CA ASP A 208 22.46 32.13 -15.76
C ASP A 208 23.70 32.59 -16.56
N LEU A 209 23.56 33.09 -17.79
CA LEU A 209 24.67 33.70 -18.54
C LEU A 209 25.07 35.03 -17.87
N PRO A 210 26.40 35.25 -17.60
CA PRO A 210 26.85 36.53 -17.14
C PRO A 210 26.47 37.61 -18.18
N LYS A 211 25.80 38.66 -17.76
CA LYS A 211 25.56 39.84 -18.59
C LYS A 211 26.92 40.45 -18.88
N ILE A 212 27.46 40.15 -20.07
CA ILE A 212 28.61 40.87 -20.58
C ILE A 212 28.11 42.31 -20.84
N GLY A 213 28.53 43.25 -19.99
CA GLY A 213 28.29 44.68 -20.14
C GLY A 213 29.05 45.25 -21.33
#